data_390f6d3f7eed77732ea68405afdf536f
#
_entry.id   390f6d3f7eed77732ea68405afdf536f
#
_cell.length_a   1.000
_cell.length_b   1.000
_cell.length_c   1.000
_cell.angle_alpha   90.00
_cell.angle_beta   90.00
_cell.angle_gamma   90.00
#
_symmetry.space_group_name_H-M   'P 1'
#
loop_
_entity.id
_entity.type
_entity.pdbx_description
1 polymer ?
#
loop_
_entity_poly.entity_id
_entity_poly.type
_entity_poly.pdbx_seq_one_letter_code
_entity_poly.pdbx_strand_id
1 'polypeptide(L)'
;MPRTRYAPDRGLTTRMVVTMFFIGLLYVVFVGVLIALLRGAWPLILLIAGGLFIAQFWFSDKIAAFSMGAREVTPQQAPELHGAVDRLCALADMPKPRVAIADTDVPNAFATGRSQKNALVCATTGLLRRLEPDELEGVLAHELSHVAHRDVAVMTIASFLGVLAGIMTRAALWGGLSRSSRNNNVGIAVLLIPLISAVVYAISFLLTRLLSRYRELSADRAGALLTGRPSALAAALTKVTGQMARIPTRDLRKVEPFNAFFFAPALSGQSLGTLLSSHPTLERRLDQLGRISAQLGQAGRG
;
A
#
# COMPACT_ATOMS: atom_id res chain seq x y z
N MET A 1 -13.90 -5.02 20.88
CA MET A 1 -12.87 -5.09 19.83
C MET A 1 -11.63 -5.67 20.47
N PRO A 2 -10.98 -6.70 19.92
CA PRO A 2 -9.73 -7.20 20.48
C PRO A 2 -8.71 -6.06 20.49
N ARG A 3 -8.09 -5.82 21.63
CA ARG A 3 -7.03 -4.83 21.81
C ARG A 3 -5.78 -5.43 21.18
N THR A 4 -5.46 -5.04 19.94
CA THR A 4 -4.16 -5.34 19.36
C THR A 4 -3.08 -4.70 20.22
N ARG A 5 -2.02 -5.42 20.56
CA ARG A 5 -0.87 -4.91 21.35
C ARG A 5 0.00 -3.91 20.58
N TYR A 6 -0.41 -3.50 19.40
CA TYR A 6 0.27 -2.46 18.65
C TYR A 6 0.05 -1.09 19.31
N ALA A 7 1.12 -0.50 19.80
CA ALA A 7 1.08 0.81 20.45
C ALA A 7 0.74 1.91 19.43
N PRO A 8 -0.33 2.71 19.64
CA PRO A 8 -0.72 3.75 18.72
C PRO A 8 0.26 4.94 18.74
N ASP A 9 0.68 5.40 17.56
CA ASP A 9 1.35 6.68 17.38
C ASP A 9 0.31 7.76 17.08
N ARG A 10 0.00 8.61 18.09
CA ARG A 10 -1.02 9.66 17.97
C ARG A 10 -0.69 10.67 16.88
N GLY A 11 0.59 11.07 16.76
CA GLY A 11 1.02 12.03 15.74
C GLY A 11 0.85 11.48 14.32
N LEU A 12 1.21 10.23 14.12
CA LEU A 12 1.07 9.54 12.84
C LEU A 12 -0.41 9.29 12.51
N THR A 13 -1.20 8.84 13.49
CA THR A 13 -2.65 8.65 13.35
C THR A 13 -3.36 9.94 12.94
N THR A 14 -3.01 11.08 13.58
CA THR A 14 -3.59 12.38 13.22
C THR A 14 -3.28 12.74 11.76
N ARG A 15 -2.04 12.55 11.30
CA ARG A 15 -1.67 12.82 9.90
C ARG A 15 -2.43 11.93 8.92
N MET A 16 -2.62 10.66 9.26
CA MET A 16 -3.42 9.73 8.46
C MET A 16 -4.88 10.18 8.38
N VAL A 17 -5.49 10.53 9.51
CA VAL A 17 -6.88 11.00 9.57
C VAL A 17 -7.07 12.28 8.76
N VAL A 18 -6.17 13.26 8.91
CA VAL A 18 -6.21 14.51 8.13
C VAL A 18 -6.09 14.22 6.63
N THR A 19 -5.18 13.34 6.23
CA THR A 19 -5.01 12.97 4.81
C THR A 19 -6.27 12.26 4.27
N MET A 20 -6.86 11.35 5.04
CA MET A 20 -8.12 10.67 4.68
C MET A 20 -9.29 11.65 4.59
N PHE A 21 -9.35 12.65 5.47
CA PHE A 21 -10.36 13.73 5.38
C PHE A 21 -10.25 14.49 4.06
N PHE A 22 -9.04 14.90 3.65
CA PHE A 22 -8.84 15.58 2.37
C PHE A 22 -9.16 14.70 1.16
N ILE A 23 -8.83 13.40 1.21
CA ILE A 23 -9.25 12.46 0.17
C ILE A 23 -10.78 12.38 0.12
N GLY A 24 -11.47 12.25 1.26
CA GLY A 24 -12.92 12.22 1.34
C GLY A 24 -13.57 13.50 0.82
N LEU A 25 -13.03 14.66 1.18
CA LEU A 25 -13.49 15.96 0.67
C LEU A 25 -13.34 16.05 -0.85
N LEU A 26 -12.19 15.59 -1.37
CA LEU A 26 -11.94 15.55 -2.82
C LEU A 26 -12.95 14.63 -3.54
N TYR A 27 -13.32 13.49 -2.93
CA TYR A 27 -14.41 12.63 -3.43
C TYR A 27 -15.72 13.37 -3.57
N VAL A 28 -16.15 14.04 -2.50
CA VAL A 28 -17.44 14.76 -2.47
C VAL A 28 -17.46 15.85 -3.53
N VAL A 29 -16.39 16.65 -3.61
CA VAL A 29 -16.28 17.73 -4.61
C VAL A 29 -16.28 17.17 -6.02
N PHE A 30 -15.50 16.14 -6.30
CA PHE A 30 -15.41 15.55 -7.64
C PHE A 30 -16.73 14.95 -8.11
N VAL A 31 -17.39 14.17 -7.26
CA VAL A 31 -18.70 13.57 -7.57
C VAL A 31 -19.75 14.65 -7.76
N GLY A 32 -19.77 15.71 -6.91
CA GLY A 32 -20.67 16.84 -7.06
C GLY A 32 -20.50 17.57 -8.39
N VAL A 33 -19.25 17.81 -8.79
CA VAL A 33 -18.93 18.41 -10.10
C VAL A 33 -19.38 17.51 -11.26
N LEU A 34 -19.16 16.21 -11.19
CA LEU A 34 -19.62 15.27 -12.22
C LEU A 34 -21.14 15.27 -12.36
N ILE A 35 -21.87 15.27 -11.23
CA ILE A 35 -23.35 15.34 -11.22
C ILE A 35 -23.81 16.63 -11.88
N ALA A 36 -23.17 17.77 -11.57
CA ALA A 36 -23.54 19.07 -12.14
C ALA A 36 -23.27 19.16 -13.65
N LEU A 37 -22.16 18.56 -14.14
CA LEU A 37 -21.76 18.60 -15.55
C LEU A 37 -22.52 17.58 -16.41
N LEU A 38 -22.86 16.41 -15.85
CA LEU A 38 -23.38 15.25 -16.58
C LEU A 38 -24.90 15.06 -16.36
N ARG A 39 -25.64 16.13 -16.37
CA ARG A 39 -27.09 16.17 -16.15
C ARG A 39 -27.81 14.98 -16.78
N GLY A 40 -28.53 14.19 -15.97
CA GLY A 40 -29.32 13.01 -16.43
C GLY A 40 -28.52 11.69 -16.55
N ALA A 41 -27.20 11.72 -16.75
CA ALA A 41 -26.37 10.50 -16.84
C ALA A 41 -25.78 10.07 -15.48
N TRP A 42 -25.98 10.85 -14.41
CA TRP A 42 -25.42 10.59 -13.10
C TRP A 42 -25.79 9.22 -12.50
N PRO A 43 -27.03 8.65 -12.68
CA PRO A 43 -27.34 7.35 -12.11
C PRO A 43 -26.49 6.23 -12.74
N LEU A 44 -26.27 6.29 -14.05
CA LEU A 44 -25.42 5.33 -14.77
C LEU A 44 -23.96 5.45 -14.32
N ILE A 45 -23.47 6.67 -14.09
CA ILE A 45 -22.10 6.91 -13.62
C ILE A 45 -21.92 6.35 -12.21
N LEU A 46 -22.87 6.57 -11.30
CA LEU A 46 -22.84 6.00 -9.97
C LEU A 46 -22.89 4.47 -9.99
N LEU A 47 -23.70 3.88 -10.87
CA LEU A 47 -23.79 2.43 -11.06
C LEU A 47 -22.43 1.86 -11.52
N ILE A 48 -21.82 2.47 -12.54
CA ILE A 48 -20.53 2.03 -13.06
C ILE A 48 -19.41 2.24 -12.02
N ALA A 49 -19.34 3.41 -11.40
CA ALA A 49 -18.33 3.71 -10.39
C ALA A 49 -18.48 2.80 -9.16
N GLY A 50 -19.73 2.58 -8.71
CA GLY A 50 -20.01 1.64 -7.62
C GLY A 50 -19.63 0.20 -7.97
N GLY A 51 -19.95 -0.27 -9.17
CA GLY A 51 -19.55 -1.59 -9.67
C GLY A 51 -18.03 -1.75 -9.75
N LEU A 52 -17.32 -0.75 -10.26
CA LEU A 52 -15.85 -0.72 -10.32
C LEU A 52 -15.24 -0.70 -8.92
N PHE A 53 -15.81 0.09 -7.99
CA PHE A 53 -15.35 0.11 -6.60
C PHE A 53 -15.50 -1.25 -5.94
N ILE A 54 -16.67 -1.86 -6.07
CA ILE A 54 -16.93 -3.20 -5.54
C ILE A 54 -15.94 -4.20 -6.15
N ALA A 55 -15.77 -4.19 -7.47
CA ALA A 55 -14.83 -5.07 -8.14
C ALA A 55 -13.39 -4.86 -7.64
N GLN A 56 -12.92 -3.61 -7.56
CA GLN A 56 -11.60 -3.29 -7.03
C GLN A 56 -11.43 -3.75 -5.58
N PHE A 57 -12.43 -3.53 -4.73
CA PHE A 57 -12.37 -3.93 -3.32
C PHE A 57 -12.37 -5.45 -3.12
N TRP A 58 -13.19 -6.19 -3.91
CA TRP A 58 -13.33 -7.64 -3.75
C TRP A 58 -12.21 -8.44 -4.41
N PHE A 59 -11.59 -7.92 -5.46
CA PHE A 59 -10.59 -8.65 -6.25
C PHE A 59 -9.16 -8.16 -6.03
N SER A 60 -8.93 -7.07 -5.30
CA SER A 60 -7.59 -6.48 -5.10
C SER A 60 -6.59 -7.46 -4.49
N ASP A 61 -7.01 -8.25 -3.51
CA ASP A 61 -6.18 -9.26 -2.85
C ASP A 61 -5.80 -10.42 -3.78
N LYS A 62 -6.75 -10.91 -4.56
CA LYS A 62 -6.52 -11.98 -5.53
C LYS A 62 -5.63 -11.53 -6.68
N ILE A 63 -5.87 -10.31 -7.18
CA ILE A 63 -5.05 -9.72 -8.25
C ILE A 63 -3.61 -9.54 -7.74
N ALA A 64 -3.42 -9.00 -6.53
CA ALA A 64 -2.09 -8.82 -5.95
C ALA A 64 -1.35 -10.16 -5.79
N ALA A 65 -1.99 -11.16 -5.18
CA ALA A 65 -1.40 -12.48 -4.98
C ALA A 65 -1.04 -13.16 -6.32
N PHE A 66 -1.95 -13.13 -7.29
CA PHE A 66 -1.73 -13.70 -8.62
C PHE A 66 -0.59 -12.99 -9.37
N SER A 67 -0.59 -11.66 -9.36
CA SER A 67 0.41 -10.85 -10.06
C SER A 67 1.83 -11.02 -9.50
N MET A 68 1.92 -11.31 -8.21
CA MET A 68 3.19 -11.59 -7.54
C MET A 68 3.59 -13.08 -7.57
N GLY A 69 2.77 -13.95 -8.19
CA GLY A 69 3.04 -15.38 -8.26
C GLY A 69 3.00 -16.09 -6.90
N ALA A 70 2.23 -15.55 -5.95
CA ALA A 70 2.12 -16.12 -4.61
C ALA A 70 1.39 -17.46 -4.63
N ARG A 71 1.99 -18.49 -4.04
CA ARG A 71 1.39 -19.82 -3.85
C ARG A 71 1.28 -20.10 -2.36
N GLU A 72 0.07 -20.44 -1.91
CA GLU A 72 -0.14 -20.86 -0.52
C GLU A 72 0.67 -22.12 -0.21
N VAL A 73 1.28 -22.12 0.96
CA VAL A 73 2.11 -23.22 1.46
C VAL A 73 1.57 -23.75 2.79
N THR A 74 1.74 -25.04 3.01
CA THR A 74 1.36 -25.68 4.27
C THR A 74 2.48 -25.58 5.30
N PRO A 75 2.19 -25.78 6.62
CA PRO A 75 3.22 -25.81 7.66
C PRO A 75 4.33 -26.83 7.40
N GLN A 76 4.02 -27.93 6.72
CA GLN A 76 5.01 -28.96 6.35
C GLN A 76 5.94 -28.52 5.24
N GLN A 77 5.45 -27.65 4.33
CA GLN A 77 6.23 -27.11 3.20
C GLN A 77 7.14 -25.96 3.60
N ALA A 78 6.74 -25.17 4.62
CA ALA A 78 7.47 -24.00 5.08
C ALA A 78 7.40 -23.83 6.60
N PRO A 79 7.97 -24.78 7.39
CA PRO A 79 7.81 -24.81 8.85
C PRO A 79 8.36 -23.56 9.54
N GLU A 80 9.51 -23.04 9.09
CA GLU A 80 10.13 -21.85 9.68
C GLU A 80 9.28 -20.60 9.46
N LEU A 81 8.76 -20.40 8.24
CA LEU A 81 7.91 -19.25 7.90
C LEU A 81 6.60 -19.30 8.68
N HIS A 82 5.96 -20.48 8.74
CA HIS A 82 4.75 -20.67 9.54
C HIS A 82 4.99 -20.46 11.03
N GLY A 83 6.11 -20.97 11.57
CA GLY A 83 6.48 -20.79 12.98
C GLY A 83 6.69 -19.31 13.34
N ALA A 84 7.34 -18.53 12.48
CA ALA A 84 7.51 -17.08 12.67
C ALA A 84 6.16 -16.35 12.66
N VAL A 85 5.29 -16.65 11.69
CA VAL A 85 3.95 -16.04 11.59
C VAL A 85 3.10 -16.42 12.81
N ASP A 86 3.14 -17.67 13.27
CA ASP A 86 2.40 -18.13 14.46
C ASP A 86 2.81 -17.38 15.71
N ARG A 87 4.13 -17.25 15.97
CA ARG A 87 4.65 -16.48 17.11
C ARG A 87 4.19 -15.03 17.07
N LEU A 88 4.32 -14.39 15.93
CA LEU A 88 3.93 -12.98 15.76
C LEU A 88 2.42 -12.76 15.92
N CYS A 89 1.59 -13.67 15.39
CA CYS A 89 0.14 -13.60 15.55
C CYS A 89 -0.27 -13.80 17.03
N ALA A 90 0.39 -14.71 17.75
CA ALA A 90 0.17 -14.88 19.18
C ALA A 90 0.58 -13.64 19.98
N LEU A 91 1.71 -13.00 19.65
CA LEU A 91 2.15 -11.75 20.27
C LEU A 91 1.19 -10.58 19.98
N ALA A 92 0.67 -10.51 18.76
CA ALA A 92 -0.21 -9.43 18.32
C ALA A 92 -1.68 -9.63 18.70
N ASP A 93 -2.06 -10.79 19.24
CA ASP A 93 -3.45 -11.17 19.49
C ASP A 93 -4.33 -11.05 18.23
N MET A 94 -3.86 -11.65 17.13
CA MET A 94 -4.54 -11.59 15.85
C MET A 94 -4.68 -12.97 15.20
N PRO A 95 -5.73 -13.21 14.39
CA PRO A 95 -5.88 -14.46 13.67
C PRO A 95 -4.73 -14.65 12.67
N LYS A 96 -4.25 -15.90 12.57
CA LYS A 96 -3.21 -16.27 11.61
C LYS A 96 -3.71 -16.05 10.18
N PRO A 97 -2.99 -15.26 9.35
CA PRO A 97 -3.28 -15.16 7.92
C PRO A 97 -2.85 -16.44 7.18
N ARG A 98 -3.33 -16.59 5.95
CA ARG A 98 -2.78 -17.59 5.04
C ARG A 98 -1.34 -17.24 4.72
N VAL A 99 -0.49 -18.24 4.57
CA VAL A 99 0.94 -18.08 4.33
C VAL A 99 1.25 -18.54 2.92
N ALA A 100 2.01 -17.74 2.17
CA ALA A 100 2.36 -18.02 0.80
C ALA A 100 3.85 -17.77 0.54
N ILE A 101 4.37 -18.41 -0.50
CA ILE A 101 5.70 -18.17 -1.06
C ILE A 101 5.55 -17.79 -2.53
N ALA A 102 6.31 -16.79 -2.97
CA ALA A 102 6.48 -16.44 -4.37
C ALA A 102 7.88 -16.82 -4.82
N ASP A 103 7.96 -17.62 -5.89
CA ASP A 103 9.25 -18.11 -6.41
C ASP A 103 9.89 -17.05 -7.32
N THR A 104 10.63 -16.16 -6.69
CA THR A 104 11.40 -15.10 -7.36
C THR A 104 12.63 -14.73 -6.55
N ASP A 105 13.71 -14.35 -7.25
CA ASP A 105 14.96 -13.90 -6.64
C ASP A 105 14.87 -12.46 -6.09
N VAL A 106 13.87 -11.71 -6.48
CA VAL A 106 13.64 -10.35 -5.94
C VAL A 106 13.27 -10.46 -4.46
N PRO A 107 14.10 -9.92 -3.54
CA PRO A 107 13.83 -10.02 -2.11
C PRO A 107 12.63 -9.14 -1.74
N ASN A 108 11.52 -9.76 -1.38
CA ASN A 108 10.30 -9.06 -1.00
C ASN A 108 9.43 -9.87 -0.03
N ALA A 109 8.66 -9.16 0.79
CA ALA A 109 7.50 -9.70 1.47
C ALA A 109 6.33 -8.74 1.27
N PHE A 110 5.11 -9.24 1.34
CA PHE A 110 3.92 -8.40 1.30
C PHE A 110 2.75 -9.08 2.01
N ALA A 111 1.87 -8.24 2.54
CA ALA A 111 0.59 -8.68 3.05
C ALA A 111 -0.54 -8.13 2.18
N THR A 112 -1.55 -8.95 1.93
CA THR A 112 -2.76 -8.55 1.21
C THR A 112 -3.98 -9.16 1.87
N GLY A 113 -5.17 -8.62 1.57
CA GLY A 113 -6.43 -9.10 2.11
C GLY A 113 -7.30 -7.97 2.65
N ARG A 114 -8.60 -8.05 2.36
CA ARG A 114 -9.59 -7.03 2.75
C ARG A 114 -9.93 -7.01 4.24
N SER A 115 -9.55 -8.06 4.98
CA SER A 115 -9.78 -8.19 6.42
C SER A 115 -8.76 -9.13 7.04
N GLN A 116 -8.58 -9.07 8.35
CA GLN A 116 -7.68 -9.97 9.08
C GLN A 116 -7.99 -11.47 8.83
N LYS A 117 -9.28 -11.84 8.72
CA LYS A 117 -9.71 -13.22 8.45
C LYS A 117 -9.38 -13.71 7.03
N ASN A 118 -9.30 -12.79 6.06
CA ASN A 118 -9.04 -13.08 4.66
C ASN A 118 -7.65 -12.59 4.23
N ALA A 119 -6.75 -12.40 5.20
CA ALA A 119 -5.40 -11.96 4.93
C ALA A 119 -4.52 -13.10 4.40
N LEU A 120 -3.52 -12.70 3.61
CA LEU A 120 -2.44 -13.54 3.12
C LEU A 120 -1.14 -12.79 3.33
N VAL A 121 -0.14 -13.45 3.90
CA VAL A 121 1.23 -12.96 4.00
C VAL A 121 2.11 -13.80 3.10
N CYS A 122 2.87 -13.15 2.24
CA CYS A 122 3.74 -13.80 1.28
C CYS A 122 5.19 -13.34 1.48
N ALA A 123 6.12 -14.29 1.43
CA ALA A 123 7.55 -14.03 1.34
C ALA A 123 8.11 -14.61 0.05
N THR A 124 9.06 -13.93 -0.59
CA THR A 124 9.72 -14.46 -1.77
C THR A 124 10.85 -15.40 -1.39
N THR A 125 11.16 -16.36 -2.27
CA THR A 125 12.35 -17.24 -2.10
C THR A 125 13.64 -16.42 -2.02
N GLY A 126 13.68 -15.29 -2.74
CA GLY A 126 14.79 -14.35 -2.69
C GLY A 126 14.97 -13.70 -1.32
N LEU A 127 13.89 -13.37 -0.61
CA LEU A 127 13.93 -12.83 0.75
C LEU A 127 14.37 -13.91 1.75
N LEU A 128 13.71 -15.07 1.71
CA LEU A 128 13.96 -16.20 2.64
C LEU A 128 15.42 -16.68 2.63
N ARG A 129 16.08 -16.61 1.47
CA ARG A 129 17.50 -16.99 1.36
C ARG A 129 18.49 -15.96 1.91
N ARG A 130 18.06 -14.72 2.09
CA ARG A 130 18.96 -13.59 2.40
C ARG A 130 18.85 -13.07 3.82
N LEU A 131 17.71 -13.25 4.43
CA LEU A 131 17.47 -12.75 5.78
C LEU A 131 17.77 -13.81 6.83
N GLU A 132 18.39 -13.38 7.90
CA GLU A 132 18.50 -14.15 9.13
C GLU A 132 17.12 -14.28 9.80
N PRO A 133 16.89 -15.30 10.65
CA PRO A 133 15.61 -15.52 11.30
C PRO A 133 15.02 -14.29 12.00
N ASP A 134 15.84 -13.54 12.75
CA ASP A 134 15.42 -12.33 13.46
C ASP A 134 15.06 -11.18 12.51
N GLU A 135 15.76 -11.06 11.38
CA GLU A 135 15.49 -10.08 10.33
C GLU A 135 14.18 -10.41 9.60
N LEU A 136 13.96 -11.69 9.29
CA LEU A 136 12.72 -12.17 8.70
C LEU A 136 11.54 -11.93 9.64
N GLU A 137 11.69 -12.19 10.94
CA GLU A 137 10.67 -11.92 11.94
C GLU A 137 10.33 -10.43 12.01
N GLY A 138 11.32 -9.54 11.92
CA GLY A 138 11.12 -8.09 11.82
C GLY A 138 10.30 -7.69 10.60
N VAL A 139 10.62 -8.22 9.41
CA VAL A 139 9.87 -7.98 8.17
C VAL A 139 8.44 -8.52 8.27
N LEU A 140 8.26 -9.74 8.74
CA LEU A 140 6.93 -10.34 8.91
C LEU A 140 6.08 -9.56 9.92
N ALA A 141 6.66 -9.04 11.01
CA ALA A 141 5.97 -8.20 11.96
C ALA A 141 5.52 -6.87 11.34
N HIS A 142 6.32 -6.28 10.46
CA HIS A 142 5.95 -5.12 9.66
C HIS A 142 4.75 -5.45 8.75
N GLU A 143 4.80 -6.55 8.00
CA GLU A 143 3.71 -6.96 7.11
C GLU A 143 2.42 -7.28 7.87
N LEU A 144 2.53 -7.97 9.00
CA LEU A 144 1.38 -8.29 9.86
C LEU A 144 0.74 -7.04 10.46
N SER A 145 1.50 -5.95 10.66
CA SER A 145 0.93 -4.68 11.10
C SER A 145 -0.03 -4.08 10.06
N HIS A 146 0.26 -4.23 8.77
CA HIS A 146 -0.65 -3.83 7.69
C HIS A 146 -1.96 -4.61 7.72
N VAL A 147 -1.88 -5.91 8.03
CA VAL A 147 -3.09 -6.75 8.23
C VAL A 147 -3.88 -6.28 9.45
N ALA A 148 -3.20 -6.05 10.58
CA ALA A 148 -3.82 -5.61 11.83
C ALA A 148 -4.58 -4.28 11.68
N HIS A 149 -4.00 -3.32 10.95
CA HIS A 149 -4.57 -2.00 10.70
C HIS A 149 -5.52 -1.94 9.50
N ARG A 150 -5.75 -3.06 8.81
CA ARG A 150 -6.60 -3.17 7.59
C ARG A 150 -6.15 -2.25 6.46
N ASP A 151 -4.89 -2.14 6.33
CA ASP A 151 -4.24 -1.18 5.46
C ASP A 151 -4.62 -1.35 3.98
N VAL A 152 -4.80 -2.60 3.51
CA VAL A 152 -5.25 -2.89 2.15
C VAL A 152 -6.62 -2.23 1.87
N ALA A 153 -7.57 -2.35 2.81
CA ALA A 153 -8.89 -1.73 2.66
C ALA A 153 -8.79 -0.19 2.60
N VAL A 154 -8.00 0.41 3.51
CA VAL A 154 -7.78 1.86 3.55
C VAL A 154 -7.16 2.37 2.24
N MET A 155 -6.13 1.68 1.73
CA MET A 155 -5.47 2.07 0.49
C MET A 155 -6.35 1.84 -0.74
N THR A 156 -7.15 0.78 -0.76
CA THR A 156 -8.13 0.54 -1.84
C THR A 156 -9.13 1.68 -1.92
N ILE A 157 -9.69 2.11 -0.78
CA ILE A 157 -10.62 3.25 -0.73
C ILE A 157 -9.91 4.54 -1.16
N ALA A 158 -8.71 4.80 -0.63
CA ALA A 158 -7.97 6.02 -0.94
C ALA A 158 -7.56 6.12 -2.41
N SER A 159 -7.16 5.01 -3.04
CA SER A 159 -6.71 4.99 -4.43
C SER A 159 -7.84 5.00 -5.46
N PHE A 160 -9.06 4.58 -5.07
CA PHE A 160 -10.17 4.46 -6.01
C PHE A 160 -10.51 5.79 -6.71
N LEU A 161 -10.44 6.91 -6.01
CA LEU A 161 -10.65 8.23 -6.60
C LEU A 161 -9.70 8.50 -7.77
N GLY A 162 -8.43 8.18 -7.59
CA GLY A 162 -7.44 8.30 -8.66
C GLY A 162 -7.74 7.38 -9.85
N VAL A 163 -8.17 6.15 -9.58
CA VAL A 163 -8.58 5.20 -10.63
C VAL A 163 -9.79 5.74 -11.40
N LEU A 164 -10.82 6.20 -10.69
CA LEU A 164 -12.02 6.77 -11.30
C LEU A 164 -11.69 8.01 -12.14
N ALA A 165 -10.94 8.96 -11.58
CA ALA A 165 -10.52 10.17 -12.29
C ALA A 165 -9.65 9.84 -13.52
N GLY A 166 -8.75 8.85 -13.41
CA GLY A 166 -7.92 8.38 -14.52
C GLY A 166 -8.75 7.74 -15.65
N ILE A 167 -9.77 6.94 -15.32
CA ILE A 167 -10.70 6.37 -16.31
C ILE A 167 -11.48 7.48 -17.00
N MET A 168 -12.02 8.45 -16.25
CA MET A 168 -12.76 9.59 -16.79
C MET A 168 -11.92 10.43 -17.73
N THR A 169 -10.66 10.71 -17.37
CA THR A 169 -9.72 11.43 -18.22
C THR A 169 -9.50 10.70 -19.55
N ARG A 170 -9.21 9.40 -19.51
CA ARG A 170 -8.99 8.60 -20.72
C ARG A 170 -10.25 8.49 -21.58
N ALA A 171 -11.41 8.21 -20.97
CA ALA A 171 -12.68 8.11 -21.68
C ALA A 171 -13.04 9.43 -22.39
N ALA A 172 -12.79 10.57 -21.73
CA ALA A 172 -13.02 11.89 -22.34
C ALA A 172 -12.04 12.20 -23.47
N LEU A 173 -10.76 11.84 -23.33
CA LEU A 173 -9.78 12.01 -24.41
C LEU A 173 -10.10 11.14 -25.63
N TRP A 174 -10.53 9.89 -25.43
CA TRP A 174 -10.87 8.98 -26.53
C TRP A 174 -12.24 9.27 -27.15
N GLY A 175 -13.22 9.62 -26.33
CA GLY A 175 -14.60 9.93 -26.78
C GLY A 175 -14.72 11.34 -27.36
N GLY A 176 -13.98 12.31 -26.85
CA GLY A 176 -14.02 13.70 -27.30
C GLY A 176 -13.38 13.94 -28.68
N LEU A 177 -12.38 13.14 -29.04
CA LEU A 177 -11.76 13.17 -30.36
C LEU A 177 -12.69 12.62 -31.48
N SER A 178 -13.72 11.86 -31.12
CA SER A 178 -14.63 11.19 -32.08
C SER A 178 -15.95 11.92 -32.32
N ARG A 179 -16.29 12.97 -31.56
CA ARG A 179 -17.57 13.67 -31.67
C ARG A 179 -17.41 15.18 -31.78
N SER A 180 -17.36 15.66 -32.99
CA SER A 180 -17.67 17.05 -33.33
C SER A 180 -19.18 17.28 -33.08
N SER A 181 -19.55 17.56 -31.83
CA SER A 181 -20.96 17.81 -31.48
C SER A 181 -21.33 19.26 -31.71
N ARG A 182 -22.38 19.47 -32.50
CA ARG A 182 -22.97 20.78 -32.85
C ARG A 182 -23.64 21.54 -31.69
N ASN A 183 -23.54 21.05 -30.46
CA ASN A 183 -24.22 21.64 -29.30
C ASN A 183 -23.20 22.27 -28.32
N ASN A 184 -23.21 23.60 -28.18
CA ASN A 184 -22.26 24.39 -27.39
C ASN A 184 -22.12 23.94 -25.92
N ASN A 185 -23.18 23.43 -25.30
CA ASN A 185 -23.14 22.96 -23.91
C ASN A 185 -22.40 21.63 -23.76
N VAL A 186 -22.41 20.77 -24.79
CA VAL A 186 -21.66 19.50 -24.80
C VAL A 186 -20.18 19.78 -25.03
N GLY A 187 -19.84 20.82 -25.83
CA GLY A 187 -18.46 21.22 -26.08
C GLY A 187 -17.70 21.63 -24.82
N ILE A 188 -18.33 22.41 -23.95
CA ILE A 188 -17.71 22.84 -22.66
C ILE A 188 -17.50 21.65 -21.73
N ALA A 189 -18.47 20.75 -21.58
CA ALA A 189 -18.33 19.57 -20.74
C ALA A 189 -17.21 18.63 -21.21
N VAL A 190 -17.04 18.46 -22.52
CA VAL A 190 -15.98 17.65 -23.15
C VAL A 190 -14.59 18.20 -22.83
N LEU A 191 -14.43 19.51 -22.65
CA LEU A 191 -13.16 20.13 -22.25
C LEU A 191 -12.93 20.13 -20.73
N LEU A 192 -13.99 20.41 -19.94
CA LEU A 192 -13.86 20.55 -18.49
C LEU A 192 -13.71 19.21 -17.76
N ILE A 193 -14.41 18.16 -18.18
CA ILE A 193 -14.35 16.85 -17.53
C ILE A 193 -12.92 16.27 -17.52
N PRO A 194 -12.19 16.18 -18.65
CA PRO A 194 -10.83 15.66 -18.61
C PRO A 194 -9.86 16.55 -17.81
N LEU A 195 -10.03 17.88 -17.89
CA LEU A 195 -9.19 18.80 -17.13
C LEU A 195 -9.38 18.64 -15.62
N ILE A 196 -10.63 18.67 -15.14
CA ILE A 196 -10.97 18.49 -13.74
C ILE A 196 -10.54 17.09 -13.27
N SER A 197 -10.81 16.06 -14.06
CA SER A 197 -10.41 14.68 -13.72
C SER A 197 -8.88 14.54 -13.65
N ALA A 198 -8.11 15.20 -14.51
CA ALA A 198 -6.65 15.20 -14.47
C ALA A 198 -6.13 15.88 -13.19
N VAL A 199 -6.71 17.02 -12.80
CA VAL A 199 -6.37 17.70 -11.55
C VAL A 199 -6.70 16.84 -10.34
N VAL A 200 -7.91 16.27 -10.29
CA VAL A 200 -8.33 15.36 -9.22
C VAL A 200 -7.44 14.13 -9.16
N TYR A 201 -7.07 13.56 -10.30
CA TYR A 201 -6.12 12.45 -10.38
C TYR A 201 -4.77 12.82 -9.75
N ALA A 202 -4.20 13.97 -10.11
CA ALA A 202 -2.92 14.43 -9.59
C ALA A 202 -2.96 14.65 -8.07
N ILE A 203 -4.00 15.32 -7.56
CA ILE A 203 -4.17 15.56 -6.12
C ILE A 203 -4.38 14.24 -5.38
N SER A 204 -5.27 13.36 -5.87
CA SER A 204 -5.52 12.04 -5.29
C SER A 204 -4.25 11.19 -5.25
N PHE A 205 -3.46 11.22 -6.33
CA PHE A 205 -2.18 10.52 -6.40
C PHE A 205 -1.21 10.99 -5.30
N LEU A 206 -1.05 12.30 -5.12
CA LEU A 206 -0.17 12.86 -4.09
C LEU A 206 -0.64 12.53 -2.68
N LEU A 207 -1.94 12.68 -2.40
CA LEU A 207 -2.52 12.34 -1.09
C LEU A 207 -2.39 10.85 -0.77
N THR A 208 -2.63 9.98 -1.74
CA THR A 208 -2.48 8.53 -1.57
C THR A 208 -1.02 8.14 -1.31
N ARG A 209 -0.05 8.80 -1.98
CA ARG A 209 1.39 8.62 -1.70
C ARG A 209 1.78 9.09 -0.30
N LEU A 210 1.23 10.21 0.13
CA LEU A 210 1.47 10.73 1.47
C LEU A 210 0.91 9.78 2.54
N LEU A 211 -0.32 9.30 2.35
CA LEU A 211 -0.95 8.30 3.23
C LEU A 211 -0.13 7.02 3.30
N SER A 212 0.31 6.49 2.14
CA SER A 212 1.16 5.30 2.06
C SER A 212 2.42 5.45 2.92
N ARG A 213 3.14 6.59 2.79
CA ARG A 213 4.36 6.83 3.60
C ARG A 213 4.09 6.86 5.10
N TYR A 214 2.98 7.46 5.53
CA TYR A 214 2.63 7.48 6.96
C TYR A 214 2.36 6.06 7.46
N ARG A 215 1.76 5.22 6.64
CA ARG A 215 1.45 3.84 6.99
C ARG A 215 2.68 2.97 7.08
N GLU A 216 3.65 3.15 6.18
CA GLU A 216 4.96 2.49 6.27
C GLU A 216 5.66 2.82 7.59
N LEU A 217 5.71 4.10 7.97
CA LEU A 217 6.30 4.52 9.24
C LEU A 217 5.53 3.97 10.45
N SER A 218 4.20 3.83 10.34
CA SER A 218 3.38 3.19 11.37
C SER A 218 3.70 1.70 11.50
N ALA A 219 3.86 1.02 10.36
CA ALA A 219 4.19 -0.39 10.31
C ALA A 219 5.59 -0.69 10.84
N ASP A 220 6.59 0.14 10.51
CA ASP A 220 7.93 0.04 11.09
C ASP A 220 7.90 0.15 12.62
N ARG A 221 7.18 1.16 13.13
CA ARG A 221 7.03 1.33 14.57
C ARG A 221 6.33 0.15 15.21
N ALA A 222 5.22 -0.28 14.62
CA ALA A 222 4.41 -1.37 15.13
C ALA A 222 5.18 -2.70 15.16
N GLY A 223 5.87 -3.05 14.08
CA GLY A 223 6.71 -4.25 13.99
C GLY A 223 7.89 -4.21 14.95
N ALA A 224 8.58 -3.07 15.03
CA ALA A 224 9.71 -2.89 15.95
C ALA A 224 9.31 -3.01 17.43
N LEU A 225 8.15 -2.47 17.82
CA LEU A 225 7.63 -2.57 19.19
C LEU A 225 7.09 -3.97 19.51
N LEU A 226 6.46 -4.65 18.53
CA LEU A 226 5.95 -6.00 18.71
C LEU A 226 7.07 -7.01 18.96
N THR A 227 8.15 -6.92 18.16
CA THR A 227 9.30 -7.84 18.27
C THR A 227 10.28 -7.42 19.38
N GLY A 228 10.26 -6.16 19.81
CA GLY A 228 11.26 -5.59 20.69
C GLY A 228 12.66 -5.47 20.05
N ARG A 229 12.78 -5.69 18.72
CA ARG A 229 14.04 -5.77 17.97
C ARG A 229 14.09 -4.79 16.78
N PRO A 230 14.06 -3.47 17.02
CA PRO A 230 14.12 -2.48 15.93
C PRO A 230 15.38 -2.60 15.07
N SER A 231 16.51 -3.05 15.65
CA SER A 231 17.77 -3.27 14.91
C SER A 231 17.68 -4.40 13.88
N ALA A 232 16.93 -5.46 14.15
CA ALA A 232 16.72 -6.56 13.19
C ALA A 232 15.93 -6.08 11.97
N LEU A 233 14.87 -5.30 12.17
CA LEU A 233 14.12 -4.68 11.08
C LEU A 233 14.97 -3.68 10.29
N ALA A 234 15.82 -2.88 10.97
CA ALA A 234 16.73 -1.95 10.30
C ALA A 234 17.78 -2.70 9.45
N ALA A 235 18.33 -3.80 9.94
CA ALA A 235 19.25 -4.66 9.21
C ALA A 235 18.59 -5.28 7.97
N ALA A 236 17.36 -5.81 8.12
CA ALA A 236 16.58 -6.34 7.01
C ALA A 236 16.34 -5.30 5.92
N LEU A 237 15.90 -4.08 6.28
CA LEU A 237 15.69 -2.96 5.37
C LEU A 237 16.96 -2.62 4.59
N THR A 238 18.09 -2.54 5.27
CA THR A 238 19.39 -2.21 4.68
C THR A 238 19.83 -3.30 3.71
N LYS A 239 19.70 -4.58 4.09
CA LYS A 239 20.04 -5.72 3.23
C LYS A 239 19.16 -5.76 1.98
N VAL A 240 17.83 -5.65 2.14
CA VAL A 240 16.88 -5.71 1.01
C VAL A 240 17.11 -4.54 0.06
N THR A 241 17.24 -3.32 0.57
CA THR A 241 17.48 -2.13 -0.27
C THR A 241 18.83 -2.23 -1.01
N GLY A 242 19.89 -2.66 -0.34
CA GLY A 242 21.20 -2.85 -0.96
C GLY A 242 21.20 -3.94 -2.04
N GLN A 243 20.42 -5.00 -1.88
CA GLN A 243 20.24 -6.05 -2.89
C GLN A 243 19.40 -5.58 -4.08
N MET A 244 18.31 -4.84 -3.83
CA MET A 244 17.49 -4.24 -4.87
C MET A 244 18.31 -3.31 -5.78
N ALA A 245 19.24 -2.55 -5.22
CA ALA A 245 20.14 -1.69 -5.99
C ALA A 245 21.09 -2.44 -6.93
N ARG A 246 21.30 -3.75 -6.71
CA ARG A 246 22.15 -4.61 -7.56
C ARG A 246 21.37 -5.30 -8.68
N ILE A 247 20.05 -5.33 -8.62
CA ILE A 247 19.22 -5.93 -9.66
C ILE A 247 19.13 -4.98 -10.85
N PRO A 248 19.34 -5.44 -12.10
CA PRO A 248 19.26 -4.59 -13.28
C PRO A 248 17.93 -3.88 -13.37
N THR A 249 17.95 -2.57 -13.64
CA THR A 249 16.74 -1.72 -13.73
C THR A 249 15.70 -2.25 -14.74
N ARG A 250 16.14 -2.98 -15.77
CA ARG A 250 15.25 -3.61 -16.75
C ARG A 250 14.34 -4.65 -16.11
N ASP A 251 14.85 -5.43 -15.16
CA ASP A 251 14.09 -6.48 -14.49
C ASP A 251 13.18 -5.89 -13.40
N LEU A 252 13.65 -4.85 -12.72
CA LEU A 252 12.84 -4.10 -11.75
C LEU A 252 11.67 -3.35 -12.40
N ARG A 253 11.80 -2.89 -13.64
CA ARG A 253 10.69 -2.25 -14.38
C ARG A 253 9.52 -3.20 -14.63
N LYS A 254 9.75 -4.50 -14.74
CA LYS A 254 8.67 -5.49 -14.90
C LYS A 254 7.77 -5.57 -13.67
N VAL A 255 8.33 -5.28 -12.50
CA VAL A 255 7.63 -5.33 -11.21
C VAL A 255 7.22 -3.94 -10.69
N GLU A 256 7.61 -2.86 -11.38
CA GLU A 256 7.28 -1.47 -11.03
C GLU A 256 5.77 -1.22 -10.82
N PRO A 257 4.85 -1.76 -11.64
CA PRO A 257 3.41 -1.61 -11.40
C PRO A 257 2.95 -2.15 -10.04
N PHE A 258 3.73 -3.05 -9.46
CA PHE A 258 3.46 -3.70 -8.17
C PHE A 258 4.27 -3.11 -7.01
N ASN A 259 4.96 -1.98 -7.23
CA ASN A 259 5.87 -1.36 -6.25
C ASN A 259 5.18 -1.06 -4.90
N ALA A 260 3.86 -0.86 -4.89
CA ALA A 260 3.08 -0.68 -3.66
C ALA A 260 3.02 -1.94 -2.77
N PHE A 261 3.37 -3.11 -3.30
CA PHE A 261 3.45 -4.39 -2.59
C PHE A 261 4.90 -4.77 -2.24
N PHE A 262 5.85 -3.87 -2.37
CA PHE A 262 7.24 -4.13 -2.01
C PHE A 262 7.52 -3.60 -0.61
N PHE A 263 8.22 -4.39 0.19
CA PHE A 263 8.73 -4.00 1.50
C PHE A 263 9.76 -2.87 1.41
N ALA A 264 10.56 -2.84 0.35
CA ALA A 264 11.44 -1.74 0.01
C ALA A 264 11.23 -1.36 -1.47
N PRO A 265 11.35 -0.07 -1.86
CA PRO A 265 11.06 0.36 -3.21
C PRO A 265 11.95 -0.35 -4.24
N ALA A 266 11.35 -0.89 -5.30
CA ALA A 266 12.06 -1.57 -6.38
C ALA A 266 12.97 -0.62 -7.18
N LEU A 267 12.60 0.66 -7.27
CA LEU A 267 13.36 1.71 -7.94
C LEU A 267 13.49 2.92 -7.01
N SER A 268 14.72 3.26 -6.65
CA SER A 268 15.04 4.51 -5.93
C SER A 268 15.66 5.49 -6.92
N GLY A 269 14.83 6.44 -7.42
CA GLY A 269 15.32 7.55 -8.26
C GLY A 269 15.81 8.72 -7.42
N GLN A 270 16.93 9.34 -7.80
CA GLN A 270 17.40 10.57 -7.17
C GLN A 270 16.51 11.75 -7.58
N SER A 271 16.18 12.61 -6.66
CA SER A 271 15.49 13.90 -6.73
C SER A 271 13.95 13.90 -6.85
N LEU A 272 13.32 13.95 -8.01
CA LEU A 272 11.85 13.99 -8.16
C LEU A 272 11.19 12.63 -7.88
N GLY A 273 11.92 11.53 -8.06
CA GLY A 273 11.44 10.17 -7.78
C GLY A 273 11.09 9.94 -6.31
N THR A 274 11.73 10.64 -5.36
CA THR A 274 11.44 10.49 -3.93
C THR A 274 10.09 11.09 -3.52
N LEU A 275 9.64 12.18 -4.16
CA LEU A 275 8.32 12.76 -3.93
C LEU A 275 7.21 11.85 -4.46
N LEU A 276 7.49 11.12 -5.55
CA LEU A 276 6.55 10.24 -6.21
C LEU A 276 6.59 8.80 -5.66
N SER A 277 7.53 8.46 -4.75
CA SER A 277 7.61 7.14 -4.13
C SER A 277 6.45 6.88 -3.16
N SER A 278 5.93 5.65 -3.14
CA SER A 278 4.95 5.17 -2.16
C SER A 278 5.57 4.88 -0.79
N HIS A 279 6.90 4.72 -0.73
CA HIS A 279 7.63 4.43 0.51
C HIS A 279 8.44 5.64 0.98
N PRO A 280 8.65 5.81 2.30
CA PRO A 280 9.62 6.75 2.84
C PRO A 280 11.04 6.38 2.39
N THR A 281 11.97 7.33 2.48
CA THR A 281 13.38 7.03 2.24
C THR A 281 13.91 6.04 3.29
N LEU A 282 14.89 5.22 2.91
CA LEU A 282 15.56 4.29 3.83
C LEU A 282 16.08 5.03 5.07
N GLU A 283 16.76 6.16 4.88
CA GLU A 283 17.29 6.99 5.97
C GLU A 283 16.20 7.34 7.00
N ARG A 284 15.05 7.80 6.55
CA ARG A 284 13.93 8.18 7.42
C ARG A 284 13.37 7.00 8.20
N ARG A 285 13.31 5.80 7.59
CA ARG A 285 12.91 4.56 8.26
C ARG A 285 13.94 4.16 9.32
N LEU A 286 15.24 4.19 8.96
CA LEU A 286 16.33 3.87 9.89
C LEU A 286 16.42 4.85 11.06
N ASP A 287 16.25 6.16 10.83
CA ASP A 287 16.19 7.16 11.89
C ASP A 287 15.05 6.91 12.89
N GLN A 288 13.89 6.51 12.39
CA GLN A 288 12.77 6.17 13.26
C GLN A 288 13.07 4.92 14.09
N LEU A 289 13.60 3.88 13.48
CA LEU A 289 13.96 2.63 14.16
C LEU A 289 15.08 2.86 15.20
N GLY A 290 16.03 3.72 14.89
CA GLY A 290 17.07 4.12 15.83
C GLY A 290 16.51 4.83 17.07
N ARG A 291 15.56 5.74 16.90
CA ARG A 291 14.85 6.39 18.02
C ARG A 291 14.05 5.40 18.86
N ILE A 292 13.38 4.45 18.24
CA ILE A 292 12.64 3.39 18.95
C ILE A 292 13.62 2.50 19.74
N SER A 293 14.77 2.15 19.16
CA SER A 293 15.81 1.37 19.82
C SER A 293 16.31 2.06 21.09
N ALA A 294 16.57 3.38 20.98
CA ALA A 294 17.00 4.17 22.14
C ALA A 294 15.93 4.23 23.25
N GLN A 295 14.65 4.38 22.89
CA GLN A 295 13.53 4.36 23.84
C GLN A 295 13.39 3.02 24.55
N LEU A 296 13.50 1.90 23.84
CA LEU A 296 13.44 0.57 24.44
C LEU A 296 14.65 0.28 25.35
N GLY A 297 15.84 0.72 24.96
CA GLY A 297 17.05 0.60 25.77
C GLY A 297 17.01 1.42 27.07
N GLN A 298 16.30 2.56 27.08
CA GLN A 298 16.09 3.36 28.29
C GLN A 298 15.04 2.73 29.22
N ALA A 299 13.94 2.20 28.65
CA ALA A 299 12.88 1.55 29.43
C ALA A 299 13.33 0.25 30.13
N GLY A 300 14.36 -0.41 29.60
CA GLY A 300 14.93 -1.62 30.23
C GLY A 300 15.95 -1.37 31.35
N ARG A 301 16.30 -0.09 31.63
CA ARG A 301 17.28 0.32 32.65
C ARG A 301 16.64 0.97 33.88
N GLY A 302 15.35 1.22 33.89
CA GLY A 302 14.56 1.77 34.99
C GLY A 302 13.63 0.73 35.59
#